data_de41e8f46c516b5efec3b1af2d75eba2
#
_entry.id   de41e8f46c516b5efec3b1af2d75eba2
#
_cell.length_a   1.000
_cell.length_b   1.000
_cell.length_c   1.000
_cell.angle_alpha   90.00
_cell.angle_beta   90.00
_cell.angle_gamma   90.00
#
_symmetry.space_group_name_H-M   'P 1'
#
loop_
_entity.id
_entity.type
_entity.pdbx_description
1 polymer ?
#
loop_
_entity_poly.entity_id
_entity_poly.type
_entity_poly.pdbx_seq_one_letter_code
_entity_poly.pdbx_strand_id
1 'polypeptide(L)'
;SVGDVRRLWLKDTNRFEYIFNEIAQISLIARRSIESGRPELLGELMDHNHELLQEMTVSSPELDCLVTAANDAGALGAKLSGGGRGGNMIALVDPASAESVARALISAGAKRTIITEIK
;
A
#
# COMPACT_ATOMS: atom_id res chain seq x y z
N SER A 1 6.79 -4.49 12.31
CA SER A 1 7.09 -3.46 13.30
C SER A 1 8.48 -2.87 13.10
N VAL A 2 8.76 -1.75 13.70
CA VAL A 2 10.06 -1.08 13.60
C VAL A 2 11.18 -1.97 14.16
N GLY A 3 10.95 -2.67 15.25
CA GLY A 3 11.94 -3.56 15.84
C GLY A 3 12.30 -4.75 14.96
N ASP A 4 11.33 -5.30 14.24
CA ASP A 4 11.56 -6.41 13.30
C ASP A 4 12.38 -5.94 12.09
N VAL A 5 12.06 -4.76 11.55
CA VAL A 5 12.81 -4.17 10.44
C VAL A 5 14.26 -3.93 10.83
N ARG A 6 14.50 -3.40 12.03
CA ARG A 6 15.86 -3.16 12.53
C ARG A 6 16.68 -4.45 12.63
N ARG A 7 16.07 -5.55 13.09
CA ARG A 7 16.73 -6.85 13.14
C ARG A 7 17.12 -7.36 11.77
N LEU A 8 16.22 -7.25 10.80
CA LEU A 8 16.47 -7.65 9.42
C LEU A 8 17.57 -6.80 8.78
N TRP A 9 17.57 -5.50 9.05
CA TRP A 9 18.62 -4.58 8.61
C TRP A 9 20.00 -5.03 9.05
N LEU A 10 20.15 -5.39 10.33
CA LEU A 10 21.42 -5.85 10.88
C LEU A 10 21.89 -7.18 10.25
N LYS A 11 20.98 -8.00 9.75
CA LYS A 11 21.31 -9.26 9.08
C LYS A 11 21.72 -9.09 7.61
N ASP A 12 21.11 -8.14 6.91
CA ASP A 12 21.37 -7.94 5.48
C ASP A 12 21.28 -6.45 5.14
N THR A 13 22.29 -5.71 5.56
CA THR A 13 22.35 -4.25 5.42
C THR A 13 22.23 -3.80 3.98
N ASN A 14 22.97 -4.43 3.05
CA ASN A 14 23.01 -3.99 1.65
C ASN A 14 21.65 -4.08 0.99
N ARG A 15 20.92 -5.16 1.23
CA ARG A 15 19.58 -5.37 0.68
C ARG A 15 18.59 -4.33 1.19
N PHE A 16 18.59 -4.08 2.50
CA PHE A 16 17.64 -3.14 3.10
C PHE A 16 17.96 -1.69 2.77
N GLU A 17 19.22 -1.32 2.55
CA GLU A 17 19.57 -0.01 2.03
C GLU A 17 18.96 0.23 0.65
N TYR A 18 19.03 -0.75 -0.24
CA TYR A 18 18.40 -0.66 -1.56
C TYR A 18 16.89 -0.45 -1.44
N ILE A 19 16.21 -1.22 -0.60
CA ILE A 19 14.76 -1.12 -0.41
C ILE A 19 14.37 0.26 0.13
N PHE A 20 15.06 0.77 1.13
CA PHE A 20 14.78 2.11 1.68
C PHE A 20 14.95 3.21 0.66
N ASN A 21 15.99 3.16 -0.17
CA ASN A 21 16.22 4.14 -1.23
C ASN A 21 15.10 4.08 -2.28
N GLU A 22 14.65 2.88 -2.64
CA GLU A 22 13.58 2.69 -3.61
C GLU A 22 12.26 3.27 -3.10
N ILE A 23 11.92 3.04 -1.84
CA ILE A 23 10.71 3.59 -1.22
C ILE A 23 10.75 5.13 -1.21
N ALA A 24 11.89 5.73 -0.91
CA ALA A 24 12.04 7.19 -0.92
C ALA A 24 11.80 7.78 -2.31
N GLN A 25 12.32 7.14 -3.36
CA GLN A 25 12.11 7.56 -4.74
C GLN A 25 10.64 7.46 -5.15
N ILE A 26 9.98 6.37 -4.79
CA ILE A 26 8.55 6.16 -5.08
C ILE A 26 7.71 7.25 -4.43
N SER A 27 7.99 7.61 -3.19
CA SER A 27 7.25 8.66 -2.48
C SER A 27 7.36 10.01 -3.19
N LEU A 28 8.54 10.36 -3.71
CA LEU A 28 8.75 11.60 -4.44
C LEU A 28 7.98 11.63 -5.76
N ILE A 29 8.00 10.53 -6.52
CA ILE A 29 7.28 10.42 -7.79
C ILE A 29 5.76 10.46 -7.54
N ALA A 30 5.28 9.84 -6.48
CA ALA A 30 3.85 9.86 -6.12
C ALA A 30 3.36 11.28 -5.89
N ARG A 31 4.14 12.14 -5.22
CA ARG A 31 3.78 13.55 -5.03
C ARG A 31 3.61 14.27 -6.37
N ARG A 32 4.55 14.06 -7.31
CA ARG A 32 4.45 14.65 -8.65
C ARG A 32 3.24 14.14 -9.42
N SER A 33 2.90 12.87 -9.26
CA SER A 33 1.74 12.27 -9.91
C SER A 33 0.43 12.90 -9.44
N ILE A 34 0.30 13.19 -8.15
CA ILE A 34 -0.86 13.90 -7.60
C ILE A 34 -0.95 15.30 -8.20
N GLU A 35 0.14 16.04 -8.21
CA GLU A 35 0.20 17.41 -8.74
C GLU A 35 -0.13 17.47 -10.24
N SER A 36 0.25 16.45 -11.01
CA SER A 36 0.00 16.37 -12.44
C SER A 36 -1.35 15.76 -12.80
N GLY A 37 -2.16 15.30 -11.84
CA GLY A 37 -3.46 14.70 -12.08
C GLY A 37 -3.43 13.31 -12.71
N ARG A 38 -2.42 12.48 -12.38
CA ARG A 38 -2.27 11.12 -12.92
C ARG A 38 -2.52 10.07 -11.84
N PRO A 39 -3.78 9.79 -11.48
CA PRO A 39 -4.09 8.84 -10.41
C PRO A 39 -3.67 7.40 -10.73
N GLU A 40 -3.67 6.97 -12.00
CA GLU A 40 -3.26 5.63 -12.38
C GLU A 40 -1.79 5.39 -12.05
N LEU A 41 -0.94 6.38 -12.32
CA LEU A 41 0.47 6.29 -12.00
C LEU A 41 0.69 6.23 -10.48
N LEU A 42 -0.07 7.00 -9.72
CA LEU A 42 -0.03 6.93 -8.25
C LEU A 42 -0.43 5.54 -7.77
N GLY A 43 -1.46 4.94 -8.36
CA GLY A 43 -1.89 3.59 -8.03
C GLY A 43 -0.79 2.55 -8.22
N GLU A 44 -0.10 2.59 -9.36
CA GLU A 44 1.03 1.69 -9.63
C GLU A 44 2.16 1.87 -8.61
N LEU A 45 2.45 3.11 -8.22
CA LEU A 45 3.46 3.41 -7.23
C LEU A 45 3.07 2.88 -5.84
N MET A 46 1.79 2.96 -5.50
CA MET A 46 1.28 2.38 -4.25
C MET A 46 1.48 0.86 -4.22
N ASP A 47 1.14 0.17 -5.29
CA ASP A 47 1.32 -1.28 -5.38
C ASP A 47 2.80 -1.67 -5.25
N HIS A 48 3.67 -0.96 -5.94
CA HIS A 48 5.10 -1.23 -5.86
C HIS A 48 5.64 -0.96 -4.44
N ASN A 49 5.17 0.09 -3.80
CA ASN A 49 5.53 0.39 -2.42
C ASN A 49 5.10 -0.75 -1.48
N HIS A 50 3.90 -1.31 -1.69
CA HIS A 50 3.43 -2.44 -0.88
C HIS A 50 4.32 -3.67 -1.04
N GLU A 51 4.75 -3.98 -2.27
CA GLU A 51 5.68 -5.09 -2.53
C GLU A 51 6.99 -4.91 -1.76
N LEU A 52 7.54 -3.70 -1.75
CA LEU A 52 8.76 -3.41 -0.99
C LEU A 52 8.54 -3.56 0.51
N LEU A 53 7.40 -3.14 1.02
CA LEU A 53 7.06 -3.30 2.44
C LEU A 53 6.87 -4.78 2.81
N GLN A 54 6.34 -5.59 1.90
CA GLN A 54 6.28 -7.05 2.10
C GLN A 54 7.68 -7.66 2.23
N GLU A 55 8.61 -7.23 1.38
CA GLU A 55 10.01 -7.69 1.47
C GLU A 55 10.65 -7.33 2.81
N MET A 56 10.26 -6.19 3.40
CA MET A 56 10.73 -5.76 4.70
C MET A 56 10.00 -6.44 5.87
N THR A 57 9.07 -7.34 5.58
CA THR A 57 8.27 -8.08 6.57
C THR A 57 7.44 -7.19 7.51
N VAL A 58 7.07 -5.99 7.06
CA VAL A 58 6.21 -5.10 7.84
C VAL A 58 4.74 -5.20 7.48
N SER A 59 4.40 -6.00 6.47
CA SER A 59 3.02 -6.34 6.15
C SER A 59 2.60 -7.63 6.86
N SER A 60 1.34 -8.03 6.69
CA SER A 60 0.79 -9.26 7.26
C SER A 60 -0.04 -9.99 6.20
N PRO A 61 -0.28 -11.31 6.37
CA PRO A 61 -1.16 -12.04 5.45
C PRO A 61 -2.55 -11.42 5.33
N GLU A 62 -3.11 -10.89 6.43
CA GLU A 62 -4.42 -10.24 6.43
C GLU A 62 -4.41 -8.97 5.59
N LEU A 63 -3.38 -8.12 5.73
CA LEU A 63 -3.25 -6.91 4.94
C LEU A 63 -2.95 -7.23 3.47
N ASP A 64 -2.14 -8.23 3.21
CA ASP A 64 -1.86 -8.68 1.84
C ASP A 64 -3.13 -9.17 1.15
N CYS A 65 -3.99 -9.87 1.86
CA CYS A 65 -5.29 -10.32 1.36
C CYS A 65 -6.18 -9.12 1.02
N LEU A 66 -6.21 -8.10 1.86
CA LEU A 66 -7.00 -6.89 1.61
C LEU A 66 -6.48 -6.12 0.40
N VAL A 67 -5.16 -5.99 0.25
CA VAL A 67 -4.55 -5.31 -0.90
C VAL A 67 -4.91 -6.04 -2.19
N THR A 68 -4.80 -7.37 -2.21
CA THR A 68 -5.16 -8.18 -3.36
C THR A 68 -6.65 -8.03 -3.70
N ALA A 69 -7.51 -8.09 -2.69
CA ALA A 69 -8.96 -7.94 -2.88
C ALA A 69 -9.32 -6.58 -3.47
N ALA A 70 -8.68 -5.51 -3.00
CA ALA A 70 -8.91 -4.17 -3.52
C ALA A 70 -8.52 -4.07 -5.00
N ASN A 71 -7.35 -4.55 -5.36
CA ASN A 71 -6.88 -4.51 -6.74
C ASN A 71 -7.73 -5.38 -7.67
N ASP A 72 -8.12 -6.57 -7.22
CA ASP A 72 -8.99 -7.45 -8.00
C ASP A 72 -10.38 -6.85 -8.23
N ALA A 73 -10.85 -6.01 -7.32
CA ALA A 73 -12.16 -5.35 -7.43
C ALA A 73 -12.11 -4.03 -8.21
N GLY A 74 -10.95 -3.63 -8.71
CA GLY A 74 -10.82 -2.46 -9.58
C GLY A 74 -10.12 -1.26 -8.99
N ALA A 75 -9.45 -1.39 -7.84
CA ALA A 75 -8.62 -0.31 -7.33
C ALA A 75 -7.48 -0.01 -8.31
N LEU A 76 -7.06 1.25 -8.37
CA LEU A 76 -5.90 1.67 -9.17
C LEU A 76 -4.59 1.22 -8.51
N GLY A 77 -4.59 1.12 -7.20
CA GLY A 77 -3.48 0.61 -6.41
C GLY A 77 -3.87 0.53 -4.95
N ALA A 78 -3.13 -0.24 -4.17
CA ALA A 78 -3.43 -0.43 -2.76
C ALA A 78 -2.14 -0.77 -1.99
N LYS A 79 -2.11 -0.38 -0.72
CA LYS A 79 -0.96 -0.64 0.14
C LYS A 79 -1.33 -0.57 1.60
N LEU A 80 -0.50 -1.16 2.46
CA LEU A 80 -0.64 -0.96 3.89
C LEU A 80 -0.40 0.50 4.27
N SER A 81 -1.00 0.93 5.37
CA SER A 81 -0.83 2.27 5.94
C SER A 81 -0.40 2.14 7.40
N GLY A 82 0.57 2.95 7.83
CA GLY A 82 1.08 2.91 9.19
C GLY A 82 2.04 1.76 9.44
N GLY A 83 1.99 1.17 10.63
CA GLY A 83 2.92 0.14 11.06
C GLY A 83 2.76 -1.24 10.43
N GLY A 84 1.69 -1.48 9.70
CA GLY A 84 1.44 -2.70 8.93
C GLY A 84 0.85 -3.87 9.69
N ARG A 85 1.27 -4.13 10.90
CA ARG A 85 0.81 -5.29 11.67
C ARG A 85 -0.45 -4.98 12.45
N GLY A 86 -1.56 -5.61 12.06
CA GLY A 86 -2.87 -5.36 12.63
C GLY A 86 -3.38 -3.95 12.36
N GLY A 87 -2.78 -3.28 11.38
CA GLY A 87 -3.08 -1.90 11.05
C GLY A 87 -4.12 -1.76 9.95
N ASN A 88 -3.96 -0.71 9.19
CA ASN A 88 -4.89 -0.31 8.14
C ASN A 88 -4.24 -0.44 6.77
N MET A 89 -5.07 -0.43 5.75
CA MET A 89 -4.60 -0.30 4.38
C MET A 89 -5.35 0.84 3.70
N ILE A 90 -4.78 1.35 2.63
CA ILE A 90 -5.42 2.35 1.78
C ILE A 90 -5.50 1.82 0.35
N ALA A 91 -6.55 2.21 -0.35
CA ALA A 91 -6.72 1.90 -1.76
C ALA A 91 -7.09 3.18 -2.50
N LEU A 92 -6.50 3.37 -3.67
CA LEU A 92 -6.86 4.46 -4.55
C LEU A 92 -7.89 3.93 -5.54
N VAL A 93 -9.01 4.62 -5.67
CA VAL A 93 -10.12 4.16 -6.51
C VAL A 93 -10.68 5.32 -7.32
N ASP A 94 -11.20 5.02 -8.52
CA ASP A 94 -12.09 5.93 -9.21
C ASP A 94 -13.45 5.96 -8.49
N PRO A 95 -14.21 7.06 -8.57
CA PRO A 95 -15.54 7.12 -7.97
C PRO A 95 -16.45 5.96 -8.39
N ALA A 96 -16.36 5.53 -9.66
CA ALA A 96 -17.16 4.44 -10.19
C ALA A 96 -16.87 3.09 -9.55
N SER A 97 -15.65 2.89 -9.02
CA SER A 97 -15.23 1.61 -8.42
C SER A 97 -15.27 1.64 -6.90
N ALA A 98 -15.49 2.80 -6.28
CA ALA A 98 -15.34 2.96 -4.84
C ALA A 98 -16.19 1.98 -4.03
N GLU A 99 -17.47 1.82 -4.36
CA GLU A 99 -18.35 0.93 -3.62
C GLU A 99 -18.02 -0.54 -3.82
N SER A 100 -17.67 -0.95 -5.04
CA SER A 100 -17.32 -2.35 -5.29
C SER A 100 -16.03 -2.73 -4.57
N VAL A 101 -15.06 -1.84 -4.53
CA VAL A 101 -13.82 -2.05 -3.77
C VAL A 101 -14.12 -2.11 -2.27
N ALA A 102 -14.95 -1.20 -1.76
CA ALA A 102 -15.33 -1.22 -0.34
C ALA A 102 -16.00 -2.54 0.05
N ARG A 103 -16.92 -3.05 -0.76
CA ARG A 103 -17.56 -4.33 -0.51
C ARG A 103 -16.58 -5.50 -0.56
N ALA A 104 -15.65 -5.47 -1.51
CA ALA A 104 -14.62 -6.50 -1.61
C ALA A 104 -13.72 -6.53 -0.37
N LEU A 105 -13.37 -5.37 0.16
CA LEU A 105 -12.58 -5.28 1.38
C LEU A 105 -13.31 -5.86 2.59
N ILE A 106 -14.59 -5.56 2.74
CA ILE A 106 -15.41 -6.14 3.81
C ILE A 106 -15.47 -7.67 3.67
N SER A 107 -15.70 -8.16 2.46
CA SER A 107 -15.74 -9.61 2.20
C SER A 107 -14.38 -10.28 2.48
N ALA A 108 -13.31 -9.58 2.30
CA ALA A 108 -11.94 -10.09 2.55
C ALA A 108 -11.51 -9.98 4.01
N GLY A 109 -12.34 -9.42 4.89
CA GLY A 109 -12.08 -9.39 6.32
C GLY A 109 -11.92 -8.00 6.95
N ALA A 110 -12.02 -6.93 6.18
CA ALA A 110 -11.98 -5.58 6.75
C ALA A 110 -13.19 -5.38 7.67
N LYS A 111 -12.97 -4.77 8.82
CA LYS A 111 -14.05 -4.52 9.78
C LYS A 111 -14.94 -3.36 9.33
N ARG A 112 -14.34 -2.38 8.66
CA ARG A 112 -15.06 -1.23 8.10
C ARG A 112 -14.24 -0.60 6.98
N THR A 113 -14.90 0.19 6.15
CA THR A 113 -14.27 0.97 5.10
C THR A 113 -14.73 2.42 5.19
N ILE A 114 -13.87 3.34 4.80
CA ILE A 114 -14.17 4.76 4.75
C ILE A 114 -13.76 5.25 3.36
N ILE A 115 -14.68 5.92 2.67
CA ILE A 115 -14.41 6.49 1.36
C ILE A 115 -14.21 7.99 1.53
N THR A 116 -13.07 8.50 1.06
CA THR A 116 -12.71 9.92 1.14
C THR A 116 -12.29 10.40 -0.23
N GLU A 117 -12.71 11.60 -0.61
CA GLU A 117 -12.27 12.22 -1.85
C GLU A 117 -10.91 12.88 -1.68
N ILE A 118 -10.05 12.71 -2.70
CA ILE A 118 -8.79 13.45 -2.82
C ILE A 118 -9.06 14.66 -3.70
N LYS A 119 -8.82 15.83 -3.15
CA LYS A 119 -9.00 17.10 -3.86
C LYS A 119 -7.69 17.73 -4.24
#